data_24143d2c5fd07dfe600ee334802cc22f
#
_entry.id   24143d2c5fd07dfe600ee334802cc22f
#
_cell.length_a   1.000
_cell.length_b   1.000
_cell.length_c   1.000
_cell.angle_alpha   90.00
_cell.angle_beta   90.00
_cell.angle_gamma   90.00
#
_symmetry.space_group_name_H-M   'P 1'
#
loop_
_entity.id
_entity.type
_entity.pdbx_description
1 polymer ?
#
loop_
_entity_poly.entity_id
_entity_poly.type
_entity_poly.pdbx_seq_one_letter_code
_entity_poly.pdbx_strand_id
1 'polypeptide(L)'
;MPPVNRSLPDSAANVRTAVSGGQVPGLGSAPAFTLTVPPRLSLPVLVAVPHAGRTYPPAVTARMRDPDLAQLRLEDRHVDRLGVAIARETGAALLVAHAPRALLDLNRAEDDIDWDMVEGGKPRDFPSADPGQRGNARARSGLGLVPRRLPGSGEIWRGRLGPAELAARIEGIHRAYHQTLAAQLARIRAQWGVALLIDLHSMPPLRPAEGEMRAPIFVLGDRFGASCDNVLMGRALTYLEGRGAAAAQNRPYSGGYVLDRHGAPQDSVHAMQIEVCRATYLDRHLTEPGAGLPAVAAMLAGLVRELGAEAALLAGGEDNGMRQAAE
;
A
#
# COMPACT_ATOMS: atom_id res chain seq x y z
N MET A 1 -57.53 18.15 -10.47
CA MET A 1 -56.57 17.04 -10.28
C MET A 1 -55.29 17.62 -9.70
N PRO A 2 -54.89 17.26 -8.49
CA PRO A 2 -53.60 17.73 -7.93
C PRO A 2 -52.45 16.91 -8.55
N PRO A 3 -51.23 17.47 -8.65
CA PRO A 3 -50.09 16.80 -9.23
C PRO A 3 -49.60 15.68 -8.30
N VAL A 4 -49.39 14.49 -8.87
CA VAL A 4 -48.80 13.33 -8.19
C VAL A 4 -47.33 13.62 -7.99
N ASN A 5 -46.95 13.86 -6.74
CA ASN A 5 -45.57 13.98 -6.28
C ASN A 5 -44.92 12.59 -6.32
N ARG A 6 -44.18 12.28 -7.39
CA ARG A 6 -43.31 11.11 -7.45
C ARG A 6 -42.06 11.40 -6.64
N SER A 7 -42.11 11.04 -5.36
CA SER A 7 -40.90 10.84 -4.56
C SER A 7 -40.07 9.79 -5.27
N LEU A 8 -38.88 10.21 -5.75
CA LEU A 8 -37.81 9.30 -6.15
C LEU A 8 -37.49 8.43 -4.93
N PRO A 9 -37.31 7.11 -5.11
CA PRO A 9 -36.89 6.28 -3.99
C PRO A 9 -35.53 6.76 -3.53
N ASP A 10 -35.51 7.12 -2.25
CA ASP A 10 -34.33 7.49 -1.52
C ASP A 10 -33.25 6.43 -1.72
N SER A 11 -32.07 6.88 -2.07
CA SER A 11 -30.86 6.10 -2.24
C SER A 11 -30.74 5.09 -1.08
N ALA A 12 -30.92 3.82 -1.36
CA ALA A 12 -30.37 2.77 -0.52
C ALA A 12 -28.87 3.04 -0.48
N ALA A 13 -28.45 3.76 0.55
CA ALA A 13 -27.12 4.22 0.77
C ALA A 13 -26.17 3.05 0.54
N ASN A 14 -25.15 3.27 -0.24
CA ASN A 14 -24.05 2.38 -0.59
C ASN A 14 -23.28 2.04 0.71
N VAL A 15 -23.89 1.23 1.59
CA VAL A 15 -23.37 0.89 2.92
C VAL A 15 -22.19 -0.01 2.71
N ARG A 16 -21.00 0.57 2.77
CA ARG A 16 -19.73 -0.18 2.70
C ARG A 16 -19.59 -1.05 3.95
N THR A 17 -19.19 -2.29 3.75
CA THR A 17 -18.84 -3.18 4.88
C THR A 17 -17.40 -2.89 5.28
N ALA A 18 -17.20 -2.48 6.52
CA ALA A 18 -15.88 -2.33 7.13
C ALA A 18 -15.62 -3.52 8.07
N VAL A 19 -14.53 -4.23 7.81
CA VAL A 19 -14.07 -5.35 8.62
C VAL A 19 -12.72 -5.00 9.21
N SER A 20 -12.66 -4.89 10.53
CA SER A 20 -11.40 -4.73 11.27
C SER A 20 -10.70 -6.07 11.41
N GLY A 21 -9.37 -6.09 11.25
CA GLY A 21 -8.58 -7.31 11.34
C GLY A 21 -7.23 -7.10 12.00
N GLY A 22 -6.61 -8.22 12.35
CA GLY A 22 -5.38 -8.24 13.11
C GLY A 22 -5.52 -7.58 14.48
N GLN A 23 -4.40 -7.40 15.16
CA GLN A 23 -4.33 -6.77 16.48
C GLN A 23 -2.99 -6.07 16.64
N VAL A 24 -3.00 -4.84 17.16
CA VAL A 24 -1.76 -4.13 17.53
C VAL A 24 -1.35 -4.59 18.93
N PRO A 25 -0.21 -5.31 19.08
CA PRO A 25 0.24 -5.77 20.38
C PRO A 25 0.41 -4.61 21.37
N GLY A 26 -0.13 -4.78 22.60
CA GLY A 26 -0.06 -3.76 23.64
C GLY A 26 -1.19 -2.72 23.63
N LEU A 27 -2.18 -2.84 22.73
CA LEU A 27 -3.35 -1.94 22.67
C LEU A 27 -4.69 -2.66 22.80
N GLY A 28 -4.75 -3.76 23.56
CA GLY A 28 -5.99 -4.49 23.79
C GLY A 28 -6.62 -4.96 22.47
N SER A 29 -7.84 -4.52 22.16
CA SER A 29 -8.57 -4.91 20.94
C SER A 29 -8.37 -3.97 19.76
N ALA A 30 -7.39 -3.06 19.79
CA ALA A 30 -7.14 -2.14 18.68
C ALA A 30 -6.75 -2.92 17.42
N PRO A 31 -7.50 -2.78 16.29
CA PRO A 31 -7.22 -3.52 15.08
C PRO A 31 -5.93 -3.03 14.42
N ALA A 32 -5.22 -3.95 13.77
CA ALA A 32 -4.03 -3.61 13.00
C ALA A 32 -4.37 -2.96 11.66
N PHE A 33 -5.55 -3.22 11.10
CA PHE A 33 -6.03 -2.67 9.84
C PHE A 33 -7.55 -2.71 9.74
N THR A 34 -8.09 -2.04 8.71
CA THR A 34 -9.49 -2.12 8.31
C THR A 34 -9.59 -2.37 6.81
N LEU A 35 -10.36 -3.39 6.42
CA LEU A 35 -10.78 -3.63 5.04
C LEU A 35 -12.19 -3.04 4.86
N THR A 36 -12.35 -2.15 3.88
CA THR A 36 -13.64 -1.57 3.50
C THR A 36 -13.99 -2.05 2.08
N VAL A 37 -15.13 -2.74 1.95
CA VAL A 37 -15.61 -3.26 0.66
C VAL A 37 -16.99 -2.68 0.38
N PRO A 38 -17.24 -2.11 -0.81
CA PRO A 38 -18.58 -1.70 -1.20
C PRO A 38 -19.46 -2.92 -1.45
N PRO A 39 -20.80 -2.81 -1.37
CA PRO A 39 -21.74 -3.92 -1.63
C PRO A 39 -21.58 -4.51 -3.02
N ARG A 40 -21.21 -3.69 -3.99
CA ARG A 40 -20.81 -4.08 -5.35
C ARG A 40 -19.51 -3.35 -5.70
N LEU A 41 -18.52 -4.11 -6.13
CA LEU A 41 -17.31 -3.56 -6.71
C LEU A 41 -17.61 -3.00 -8.09
N SER A 42 -17.30 -1.73 -8.31
CA SER A 42 -17.46 -1.07 -9.61
C SER A 42 -16.25 -1.29 -10.53
N LEU A 43 -15.12 -1.72 -9.96
CA LEU A 43 -13.84 -1.94 -10.64
C LEU A 43 -13.12 -3.14 -10.02
N PRO A 44 -12.27 -3.85 -10.76
CA PRO A 44 -11.47 -4.95 -10.25
C PRO A 44 -10.26 -4.46 -9.44
N VAL A 45 -10.44 -3.48 -8.54
CA VAL A 45 -9.34 -2.78 -7.86
C VAL A 45 -9.46 -2.90 -6.34
N LEU A 46 -8.32 -3.23 -5.71
CA LEU A 46 -8.06 -3.07 -4.29
C LEU A 46 -6.99 -1.98 -4.09
N VAL A 47 -7.30 -0.94 -3.34
CA VAL A 47 -6.32 0.04 -2.87
C VAL A 47 -5.84 -0.39 -1.50
N ALA A 48 -4.54 -0.58 -1.34
CA ALA A 48 -3.89 -0.90 -0.06
C ALA A 48 -3.04 0.28 0.41
N VAL A 49 -3.09 0.59 1.70
CA VAL A 49 -2.36 1.69 2.34
C VAL A 49 -1.60 1.14 3.55
N PRO A 50 -0.42 0.56 3.35
CA PRO A 50 0.27 -0.18 4.41
C PRO A 50 0.98 0.70 5.44
N HIS A 51 1.34 1.95 5.13
CA HIS A 51 2.23 2.76 5.95
C HIS A 51 1.60 4.04 6.53
N ALA A 52 0.29 4.20 6.45
CA ALA A 52 -0.41 5.34 7.05
C ALA A 52 -0.71 5.16 8.56
N GLY A 53 -0.40 4.00 9.14
CA GLY A 53 -0.73 3.65 10.51
C GLY A 53 -0.05 4.55 11.54
N ARG A 54 -0.85 5.04 12.51
CA ARG A 54 -0.43 5.96 13.58
C ARG A 54 -0.90 5.50 14.97
N THR A 55 -1.31 4.26 15.10
CA THR A 55 -1.82 3.69 16.35
C THR A 55 -0.64 3.15 17.19
N TYR A 56 0.09 4.04 17.83
CA TYR A 56 1.26 3.70 18.63
C TYR A 56 0.88 3.29 20.06
N PRO A 57 1.29 2.09 20.53
CA PRO A 57 1.23 1.77 21.96
C PRO A 57 2.15 2.70 22.76
N PRO A 58 1.70 3.27 23.89
CA PRO A 58 2.56 4.13 24.74
C PRO A 58 3.87 3.46 25.17
N ALA A 59 3.83 2.16 25.46
CA ALA A 59 5.02 1.38 25.81
C ALA A 59 6.05 1.29 24.68
N VAL A 60 5.61 1.38 23.41
CA VAL A 60 6.48 1.37 22.24
C VAL A 60 7.13 2.73 22.04
N THR A 61 6.36 3.83 22.10
CA THR A 61 6.91 5.19 21.98
C THR A 61 7.90 5.51 23.09
N ALA A 62 7.67 5.04 24.31
CA ALA A 62 8.61 5.19 25.43
C ALA A 62 9.98 4.52 25.18
N ARG A 63 10.04 3.50 24.33
CA ARG A 63 11.28 2.80 23.93
C ARG A 63 11.98 3.44 22.73
N MET A 64 11.38 4.42 22.06
CA MET A 64 12.02 5.17 20.99
C MET A 64 12.98 6.22 21.54
N ARG A 65 14.09 6.48 20.85
CA ARG A 65 15.05 7.53 21.18
C ARG A 65 14.49 8.92 20.90
N ASP A 66 13.85 9.04 19.74
CA ASP A 66 13.16 10.23 19.25
C ASP A 66 11.86 9.78 18.57
N PRO A 67 10.75 9.68 19.32
CA PRO A 67 9.50 9.21 18.76
C PRO A 67 8.93 10.12 17.68
N ASP A 68 9.04 11.44 17.82
CA ASP A 68 8.48 12.40 16.86
C ASP A 68 9.22 12.31 15.52
N LEU A 69 10.54 12.25 15.55
CA LEU A 69 11.35 12.06 14.35
C LEU A 69 11.09 10.70 13.68
N ALA A 70 10.99 9.63 14.49
CA ALA A 70 10.72 8.29 13.98
C ALA A 70 9.35 8.22 13.28
N GLN A 71 8.31 8.78 13.89
CA GLN A 71 6.98 8.87 13.31
C GLN A 71 7.00 9.66 12.00
N LEU A 72 7.56 10.86 11.99
CA LEU A 72 7.63 11.71 10.80
C LEU A 72 8.37 11.05 9.61
N ARG A 73 9.41 10.25 9.91
CA ARG A 73 10.26 9.62 8.88
C ARG A 73 9.69 8.30 8.36
N LEU A 74 8.98 7.53 9.19
CA LEU A 74 8.50 6.20 8.84
C LEU A 74 7.05 6.17 8.35
N GLU A 75 6.23 7.13 8.76
CA GLU A 75 4.84 7.19 8.32
C GLU A 75 4.69 7.76 6.92
N ASP A 76 3.80 7.17 6.14
CA ASP A 76 3.22 7.81 4.96
C ASP A 76 2.04 8.67 5.41
N ARG A 77 2.38 9.82 6.03
CA ARG A 77 1.42 10.67 6.74
C ARG A 77 0.23 11.06 5.88
N HIS A 78 -0.97 10.79 6.41
CA HIS A 78 -2.25 11.15 5.80
C HIS A 78 -2.51 10.57 4.40
N VAL A 79 -1.70 9.62 3.92
CA VAL A 79 -1.97 8.94 2.64
C VAL A 79 -3.25 8.09 2.71
N ASP A 80 -3.66 7.66 3.91
CA ASP A 80 -4.95 7.04 4.18
C ASP A 80 -6.14 7.91 3.74
N ARG A 81 -6.03 9.25 3.87
CA ARG A 81 -7.06 10.18 3.38
C ARG A 81 -7.20 10.15 1.86
N LEU A 82 -6.08 10.01 1.14
CA LEU A 82 -6.10 9.81 -0.31
C LEU A 82 -6.77 8.47 -0.65
N GLY A 83 -6.37 7.38 0.02
CA GLY A 83 -6.98 6.05 -0.16
C GLY A 83 -8.50 6.06 0.08
N VAL A 84 -8.96 6.71 1.16
CA VAL A 84 -10.40 6.85 1.48
C VAL A 84 -11.14 7.65 0.40
N ALA A 85 -10.56 8.75 -0.09
CA ALA A 85 -11.16 9.55 -1.15
C ALA A 85 -11.27 8.75 -2.46
N ILE A 86 -10.18 8.06 -2.86
CA ILE A 86 -10.16 7.19 -4.04
C ILE A 86 -11.28 6.13 -3.94
N ALA A 87 -11.30 5.38 -2.84
CA ALA A 87 -12.28 4.33 -2.65
C ALA A 87 -13.71 4.87 -2.71
N ARG A 88 -13.97 6.01 -2.05
CA ARG A 88 -15.29 6.65 -2.06
C ARG A 88 -15.75 7.05 -3.46
N GLU A 89 -14.85 7.61 -4.26
CA GLU A 89 -15.16 8.13 -5.59
C GLU A 89 -15.22 7.04 -6.67
N THR A 90 -14.48 5.94 -6.50
CA THR A 90 -14.34 4.90 -7.54
C THR A 90 -15.14 3.65 -7.25
N GLY A 91 -15.54 3.41 -6.00
CA GLY A 91 -16.13 2.14 -5.59
C GLY A 91 -15.11 1.00 -5.46
N ALA A 92 -13.81 1.27 -5.47
CA ALA A 92 -12.77 0.28 -5.20
C ALA A 92 -12.82 -0.21 -3.74
N ALA A 93 -12.36 -1.45 -3.50
CA ALA A 93 -12.07 -1.92 -2.15
C ALA A 93 -10.86 -1.17 -1.57
N LEU A 94 -10.82 -1.03 -0.24
CA LEU A 94 -9.76 -0.29 0.45
C LEU A 94 -9.29 -1.06 1.68
N LEU A 95 -7.97 -1.28 1.80
CA LEU A 95 -7.33 -1.85 2.97
C LEU A 95 -6.35 -0.84 3.58
N VAL A 96 -6.63 -0.37 4.81
CA VAL A 96 -5.81 0.63 5.50
C VAL A 96 -5.20 0.01 6.74
N ALA A 97 -3.87 0.04 6.85
CA ALA A 97 -3.16 -0.32 8.06
C ALA A 97 -3.25 0.79 9.12
N HIS A 98 -3.53 0.40 10.37
CA HIS A 98 -3.50 1.26 11.54
C HIS A 98 -2.23 1.06 12.36
N ALA A 99 -1.65 -0.15 12.29
CA ALA A 99 -0.36 -0.45 12.90
C ALA A 99 0.74 0.42 12.27
N PRO A 100 1.56 1.13 13.09
CA PRO A 100 2.61 1.98 12.55
C PRO A 100 3.74 1.17 11.92
N ARG A 101 4.32 1.68 10.83
CA ARG A 101 5.50 1.09 10.18
C ARG A 101 6.67 0.86 11.13
N ALA A 102 6.82 1.70 12.15
CA ALA A 102 7.85 1.52 13.17
C ALA A 102 7.70 0.21 13.95
N LEU A 103 6.47 -0.27 14.16
CA LEU A 103 6.23 -1.57 14.79
C LEU A 103 6.63 -2.72 13.88
N LEU A 104 6.22 -2.61 12.62
CA LEU A 104 6.45 -3.62 11.60
C LEU A 104 6.18 -3.04 10.20
N ASP A 105 7.12 -3.23 9.28
CA ASP A 105 7.00 -2.78 7.89
C ASP A 105 6.26 -3.84 7.06
N LEU A 106 5.02 -3.55 6.69
CA LEU A 106 4.18 -4.42 5.86
C LEU A 106 4.71 -4.58 4.42
N ASN A 107 5.64 -3.74 4.00
CA ASN A 107 6.31 -3.87 2.70
C ASN A 107 7.71 -4.53 2.82
N ARG A 108 7.85 -5.45 3.79
CA ARG A 108 9.02 -6.32 4.00
C ARG A 108 8.58 -7.76 4.17
N ALA A 109 9.45 -8.68 3.75
CA ALA A 109 9.22 -10.11 3.99
C ALA A 109 9.29 -10.44 5.49
N GLU A 110 8.57 -11.47 5.90
CA GLU A 110 8.51 -11.89 7.30
C GLU A 110 9.88 -12.30 7.86
N ASP A 111 10.76 -12.79 7.01
CA ASP A 111 12.12 -13.22 7.33
C ASP A 111 13.19 -12.13 7.16
N ASP A 112 12.83 -10.92 6.68
CA ASP A 112 13.76 -9.79 6.54
C ASP A 112 14.02 -9.11 7.90
N ILE A 113 14.53 -9.89 8.87
CA ILE A 113 14.75 -9.50 10.26
C ILE A 113 16.22 -9.12 10.49
N ASP A 114 16.43 -7.95 11.11
CA ASP A 114 17.72 -7.58 11.69
C ASP A 114 17.86 -8.24 13.08
N TRP A 115 18.50 -9.40 13.11
CA TRP A 115 18.65 -10.20 14.32
C TRP A 115 19.49 -9.53 15.41
N ASP A 116 20.28 -8.50 15.09
CA ASP A 116 21.05 -7.74 16.09
C ASP A 116 20.13 -6.94 17.02
N MET A 117 18.89 -6.65 16.57
CA MET A 117 17.91 -5.96 17.42
C MET A 117 17.02 -6.92 18.22
N VAL A 118 17.15 -8.23 18.06
CA VAL A 118 16.34 -9.24 18.76
C VAL A 118 17.15 -9.84 19.89
N GLU A 119 16.56 -9.96 21.09
CA GLU A 119 17.18 -10.63 22.23
C GLU A 119 17.41 -12.11 21.90
N GLY A 120 18.60 -12.63 22.24
CA GLY A 120 19.00 -13.99 21.87
C GLY A 120 19.48 -14.16 20.44
N GLY A 121 19.32 -13.15 19.58
CA GLY A 121 19.76 -13.21 18.18
C GLY A 121 18.95 -14.16 17.31
N LYS A 122 19.54 -14.62 16.20
CA LYS A 122 18.87 -15.53 15.25
C LYS A 122 18.70 -16.94 15.88
N PRO A 123 17.46 -17.48 15.94
CA PRO A 123 17.23 -18.85 16.37
C PRO A 123 17.96 -19.86 15.46
N ARG A 124 18.45 -20.98 16.05
CA ARG A 124 19.19 -22.02 15.30
C ARG A 124 18.35 -22.65 14.20
N ASP A 125 17.06 -22.81 14.46
CA ASP A 125 16.08 -23.48 13.58
C ASP A 125 15.43 -22.50 12.60
N PHE A 126 15.80 -21.21 12.64
CA PHE A 126 15.25 -20.24 11.69
C PHE A 126 15.83 -20.48 10.30
N PRO A 127 14.98 -20.68 9.27
CA PRO A 127 15.45 -20.96 7.92
C PRO A 127 16.49 -19.96 7.49
N SER A 128 17.59 -20.43 6.92
CA SER A 128 18.52 -19.53 6.23
C SER A 128 17.80 -19.03 4.99
N ALA A 129 17.72 -17.71 4.85
CA ALA A 129 17.27 -17.14 3.58
C ALA A 129 18.13 -17.71 2.46
N ASP A 130 17.49 -18.09 1.36
CA ASP A 130 18.20 -18.53 0.15
C ASP A 130 19.24 -17.47 -0.22
N PRO A 131 20.51 -17.83 -0.46
CA PRO A 131 21.56 -16.88 -0.83
C PRO A 131 21.20 -16.00 -2.04
N GLY A 132 20.27 -16.45 -2.88
CA GLY A 132 19.73 -15.72 -4.03
C GLY A 132 18.62 -14.71 -3.67
N GLN A 133 18.01 -14.78 -2.51
CA GLN A 133 16.97 -13.84 -2.11
C GLN A 133 17.58 -12.54 -1.56
N ARG A 134 17.22 -11.41 -2.17
CA ARG A 134 17.68 -10.05 -1.82
C ARG A 134 17.17 -9.54 -0.46
N GLY A 135 16.35 -10.32 0.28
CA GLY A 135 15.66 -9.94 1.51
C GLY A 135 16.58 -9.38 2.61
N ASN A 136 17.72 -10.01 2.87
CA ASN A 136 18.62 -9.63 3.97
C ASN A 136 19.40 -8.31 3.78
N ALA A 137 19.37 -7.67 2.60
CA ALA A 137 20.12 -6.42 2.38
C ALA A 137 19.48 -5.23 3.12
N ARG A 138 18.17 -5.19 3.22
CA ARG A 138 17.42 -4.14 3.92
C ARG A 138 17.54 -4.31 5.45
N ALA A 139 17.44 -5.53 5.97
CA ALA A 139 17.67 -5.81 7.37
C ALA A 139 19.07 -5.34 7.81
N ARG A 140 20.13 -5.68 7.05
CA ARG A 140 21.49 -5.23 7.33
C ARG A 140 21.66 -3.71 7.34
N SER A 141 20.87 -2.98 6.55
CA SER A 141 20.86 -1.51 6.58
C SER A 141 20.01 -0.93 7.73
N GLY A 142 19.35 -1.77 8.54
CA GLY A 142 18.46 -1.36 9.62
C GLY A 142 17.04 -1.01 9.16
N LEU A 143 16.67 -1.35 7.92
CA LEU A 143 15.35 -1.12 7.32
C LEU A 143 14.65 -2.45 6.97
N GLY A 144 14.81 -3.47 7.81
CA GLY A 144 14.12 -4.76 7.70
C GLY A 144 12.67 -4.70 8.15
N LEU A 145 12.13 -5.89 8.47
CA LEU A 145 10.74 -6.08 8.92
C LEU A 145 10.38 -5.18 10.11
N VAL A 146 11.27 -5.04 11.07
CA VAL A 146 11.17 -4.01 12.12
C VAL A 146 12.28 -2.98 11.88
N PRO A 147 11.95 -1.74 11.51
CA PRO A 147 12.94 -0.70 11.30
C PRO A 147 13.77 -0.45 12.55
N ARG A 148 15.11 -0.55 12.45
CA ARG A 148 16.02 -0.31 13.53
C ARG A 148 16.67 1.06 13.46
N ARG A 149 16.97 1.52 12.25
CA ARG A 149 17.69 2.77 12.01
C ARG A 149 16.93 3.69 11.06
N LEU A 150 17.09 4.98 11.28
CA LEU A 150 16.69 6.01 10.33
C LEU A 150 17.92 6.49 9.56
N PRO A 151 17.90 6.52 8.21
CA PRO A 151 18.99 7.07 7.42
C PRO A 151 19.35 8.49 7.88
N GLY A 152 20.63 8.70 8.22
CA GLY A 152 21.14 9.99 8.68
C GLY A 152 20.78 10.38 10.13
N SER A 153 19.98 9.56 10.86
CA SER A 153 19.54 9.91 12.24
C SER A 153 19.85 8.84 13.28
N GLY A 154 20.34 7.65 12.87
CA GLY A 154 20.79 6.61 13.78
C GLY A 154 19.69 5.66 14.27
N GLU A 155 19.91 5.08 15.46
CA GLU A 155 19.06 4.04 16.04
C GLU A 155 17.70 4.62 16.50
N ILE A 156 16.60 3.90 16.17
CA ILE A 156 15.24 4.26 16.61
C ILE A 156 15.03 3.86 18.07
N TRP A 157 15.53 2.69 18.47
CA TRP A 157 15.17 2.04 19.73
C TRP A 157 16.25 2.22 20.81
N ARG A 158 15.81 2.25 22.07
CA ARG A 158 16.69 2.27 23.26
C ARG A 158 17.19 0.90 23.69
N GLY A 159 16.57 -0.17 23.21
CA GLY A 159 16.87 -1.55 23.56
C GLY A 159 16.47 -2.53 22.47
N ARG A 160 16.72 -3.80 22.73
CA ARG A 160 16.36 -4.90 21.84
C ARG A 160 14.90 -5.28 21.99
N LEU A 161 14.39 -5.99 20.98
CA LEU A 161 13.04 -6.54 20.91
C LEU A 161 13.04 -7.97 21.45
N GLY A 162 12.11 -8.30 22.35
CA GLY A 162 11.94 -9.66 22.83
C GLY A 162 11.40 -10.58 21.71
N PRO A 163 11.82 -11.86 21.66
CA PRO A 163 11.35 -12.80 20.63
C PRO A 163 9.82 -12.98 20.62
N ALA A 164 9.21 -13.05 21.79
CA ALA A 164 7.75 -13.19 21.92
C ALA A 164 7.01 -11.94 21.40
N GLU A 165 7.55 -10.76 21.61
CA GLU A 165 7.00 -9.51 21.07
C GLU A 165 7.11 -9.46 19.54
N LEU A 166 8.26 -9.90 18.98
CA LEU A 166 8.43 -10.01 17.53
C LEU A 166 7.42 -10.98 16.93
N ALA A 167 7.26 -12.15 17.50
CA ALA A 167 6.28 -13.15 17.07
C ALA A 167 4.84 -12.61 17.11
N ALA A 168 4.46 -11.90 18.18
CA ALA A 168 3.15 -11.29 18.29
C ALA A 168 2.90 -10.19 17.23
N ARG A 169 3.93 -9.40 16.86
CA ARG A 169 3.83 -8.42 15.78
C ARG A 169 3.67 -9.10 14.41
N ILE A 170 4.43 -10.16 14.15
CA ILE A 170 4.32 -10.92 12.89
C ILE A 170 2.94 -11.52 12.76
N GLU A 171 2.45 -12.23 13.79
CA GLU A 171 1.15 -12.91 13.75
C GLU A 171 -0.01 -11.92 13.70
N GLY A 172 -0.01 -10.94 14.64
CA GLY A 172 -1.13 -10.01 14.80
C GLY A 172 -1.21 -8.93 13.74
N ILE A 173 -0.10 -8.55 13.10
CA ILE A 173 -0.06 -7.47 12.12
C ILE A 173 0.23 -8.00 10.72
N HIS A 174 1.43 -8.60 10.51
CA HIS A 174 1.93 -8.92 9.19
C HIS A 174 1.10 -10.01 8.51
N ARG A 175 1.00 -11.19 9.15
CA ARG A 175 0.28 -12.33 8.59
C ARG A 175 -1.19 -12.02 8.39
N ALA A 176 -1.84 -11.44 9.39
CA ALA A 176 -3.24 -11.07 9.32
C ALA A 176 -3.53 -10.09 8.17
N TYR A 177 -2.66 -9.07 7.98
CA TYR A 177 -2.79 -8.11 6.89
C TYR A 177 -2.64 -8.76 5.52
N HIS A 178 -1.56 -9.52 5.31
CA HIS A 178 -1.28 -10.14 4.01
C HIS A 178 -2.26 -11.27 3.65
N GLN A 179 -2.78 -12.01 4.63
CA GLN A 179 -3.87 -12.98 4.42
C GLN A 179 -5.15 -12.29 3.97
N THR A 180 -5.52 -11.17 4.61
CA THR A 180 -6.70 -10.38 4.24
C THR A 180 -6.55 -9.79 2.83
N LEU A 181 -5.36 -9.26 2.51
CA LEU A 181 -5.07 -8.71 1.19
C LEU A 181 -5.18 -9.78 0.11
N ALA A 182 -4.54 -10.94 0.30
CA ALA A 182 -4.61 -12.07 -0.63
C ALA A 182 -6.04 -12.57 -0.83
N ALA A 183 -6.80 -12.74 0.25
CA ALA A 183 -8.20 -13.18 0.18
C ALA A 183 -9.07 -12.20 -0.60
N GLN A 184 -8.87 -10.88 -0.42
CA GLN A 184 -9.64 -9.87 -1.14
C GLN A 184 -9.27 -9.82 -2.63
N LEU A 185 -7.98 -9.94 -2.99
CA LEU A 185 -7.56 -10.04 -4.40
C LEU A 185 -8.16 -11.29 -5.07
N ALA A 186 -8.15 -12.44 -4.40
CA ALA A 186 -8.76 -13.66 -4.91
C ALA A 186 -10.27 -13.50 -5.16
N ARG A 187 -11.00 -12.81 -4.26
CA ARG A 187 -12.42 -12.50 -4.44
C ARG A 187 -12.68 -11.57 -5.63
N ILE A 188 -11.84 -10.54 -5.79
CA ILE A 188 -11.94 -9.62 -6.94
C ILE A 188 -11.69 -10.38 -8.24
N ARG A 189 -10.62 -11.17 -8.29
CA ARG A 189 -10.28 -12.00 -9.46
C ARG A 189 -11.41 -12.99 -9.80
N ALA A 190 -11.98 -13.66 -8.81
CA ALA A 190 -13.09 -14.58 -9.02
C ALA A 190 -14.34 -13.89 -9.60
N GLN A 191 -14.56 -12.61 -9.28
CA GLN A 191 -15.70 -11.83 -9.78
C GLN A 191 -15.47 -11.25 -11.18
N TRP A 192 -14.22 -10.83 -11.49
CA TRP A 192 -13.89 -10.02 -12.66
C TRP A 192 -12.99 -10.74 -13.69
N GLY A 193 -12.46 -11.91 -13.37
CA GLY A 193 -11.40 -12.58 -14.15
C GLY A 193 -10.01 -11.99 -13.92
N VAL A 194 -9.92 -10.81 -13.35
CA VAL A 194 -8.69 -10.04 -13.08
C VAL A 194 -8.77 -9.34 -11.73
N ALA A 195 -7.63 -9.06 -11.11
CA ALA A 195 -7.52 -8.18 -9.96
C ALA A 195 -6.34 -7.21 -10.14
N LEU A 196 -6.53 -5.95 -9.74
CA LEU A 196 -5.48 -4.93 -9.69
C LEU A 196 -5.30 -4.43 -8.26
N LEU A 197 -4.12 -4.64 -7.71
CA LEU A 197 -3.68 -4.06 -6.44
C LEU A 197 -3.00 -2.71 -6.73
N ILE A 198 -3.48 -1.66 -6.10
CA ILE A 198 -2.79 -0.36 -5.99
C ILE A 198 -2.22 -0.25 -4.58
N ASP A 199 -0.90 -0.40 -4.47
CA ASP A 199 -0.15 -0.24 -3.21
C ASP A 199 0.23 1.24 -3.06
N LEU A 200 -0.56 1.98 -2.28
CA LEU A 200 -0.49 3.44 -2.20
C LEU A 200 0.42 3.88 -1.07
N HIS A 201 1.46 4.62 -1.44
CA HIS A 201 2.50 5.15 -0.57
C HIS A 201 2.70 6.65 -0.75
N SER A 202 3.56 7.23 0.08
CA SER A 202 4.04 8.59 -0.10
C SER A 202 5.54 8.69 0.08
N MET A 203 6.15 9.56 -0.71
CA MET A 203 7.59 9.81 -0.72
C MET A 203 7.91 11.26 -0.36
N PRO A 204 9.10 11.55 0.20
CA PRO A 204 9.59 12.91 0.31
C PRO A 204 9.78 13.53 -1.09
N PRO A 205 9.78 14.87 -1.21
CA PRO A 205 10.06 15.55 -2.47
C PRO A 205 11.39 15.08 -3.06
N LEU A 206 11.36 14.68 -4.32
CA LEU A 206 12.54 14.29 -5.09
C LEU A 206 13.19 15.53 -5.75
N ARG A 207 14.42 15.35 -6.20
CA ARG A 207 15.09 16.32 -7.08
C ARG A 207 14.85 15.94 -8.54
N PRO A 208 14.84 16.89 -9.49
CA PRO A 208 14.84 16.56 -10.90
C PRO A 208 16.01 15.65 -11.24
N ALA A 209 15.81 14.70 -12.15
CA ALA A 209 16.91 13.94 -12.73
C ALA A 209 17.78 14.85 -13.63
N GLU A 210 18.99 14.40 -13.93
CA GLU A 210 19.91 15.16 -14.81
C GLU A 210 19.26 15.35 -16.19
N GLY A 211 19.17 16.61 -16.62
CA GLY A 211 18.50 16.99 -17.87
C GLY A 211 16.99 17.21 -17.76
N GLU A 212 16.36 16.92 -16.62
CA GLU A 212 14.93 17.15 -16.41
C GLU A 212 14.67 18.51 -15.73
N MET A 213 13.63 19.20 -16.19
CA MET A 213 13.24 20.51 -15.61
C MET A 213 12.38 20.38 -14.36
N ARG A 214 11.74 19.23 -14.14
CA ARG A 214 10.80 19.02 -13.02
C ARG A 214 11.07 17.70 -12.34
N ALA A 215 11.02 17.70 -11.01
CA ALA A 215 11.02 16.46 -10.24
C ALA A 215 9.70 15.71 -10.41
N PRO A 216 9.72 14.38 -10.44
CA PRO A 216 8.50 13.60 -10.45
C PRO A 216 7.73 13.78 -9.14
N ILE A 217 6.42 14.01 -9.26
CA ILE A 217 5.50 14.08 -8.12
C ILE A 217 4.79 12.75 -7.88
N PHE A 218 4.89 11.82 -8.84
CA PHE A 218 4.49 10.43 -8.72
C PHE A 218 5.64 9.52 -9.14
N VAL A 219 5.81 8.40 -8.44
CA VAL A 219 6.64 7.30 -8.91
C VAL A 219 5.80 6.05 -8.94
N LEU A 220 5.76 5.40 -10.11
CA LEU A 220 5.02 4.16 -10.32
C LEU A 220 6.01 2.99 -10.32
N GLY A 221 5.78 2.00 -9.47
CA GLY A 221 6.59 0.80 -9.35
C GLY A 221 5.81 -0.43 -9.77
N ASP A 222 6.41 -1.28 -10.62
CA ASP A 222 5.85 -2.56 -11.06
C ASP A 222 6.88 -3.69 -11.01
N ARG A 223 7.93 -3.52 -10.21
CA ARG A 223 9.05 -4.46 -10.12
C ARG A 223 9.70 -4.71 -11.49
N PHE A 224 9.81 -3.67 -12.31
CA PHE A 224 10.34 -3.72 -13.69
C PHE A 224 9.56 -4.69 -14.58
N GLY A 225 8.24 -4.65 -14.51
CA GLY A 225 7.32 -5.50 -15.28
C GLY A 225 7.00 -6.84 -14.63
N ALA A 226 7.60 -7.18 -13.47
CA ALA A 226 7.39 -8.49 -12.84
C ALA A 226 6.04 -8.60 -12.10
N SER A 227 5.45 -7.49 -11.66
CA SER A 227 4.22 -7.50 -10.85
C SER A 227 2.99 -6.92 -11.54
N CYS A 228 3.15 -6.29 -12.70
CA CYS A 228 2.05 -5.65 -13.42
C CYS A 228 2.28 -5.75 -14.94
N ASP A 229 1.19 -5.88 -15.69
CA ASP A 229 1.25 -5.82 -17.15
C ASP A 229 1.69 -4.43 -17.65
N ASN A 230 2.50 -4.40 -18.70
CA ASN A 230 3.03 -3.17 -19.29
C ASN A 230 1.94 -2.26 -19.86
N VAL A 231 0.79 -2.80 -20.28
CA VAL A 231 -0.36 -2.02 -20.76
C VAL A 231 -0.89 -1.14 -19.63
N LEU A 232 -1.05 -1.69 -18.41
CA LEU A 232 -1.49 -0.94 -17.24
C LEU A 232 -0.48 0.14 -16.84
N MET A 233 0.82 -0.17 -16.87
CA MET A 233 1.86 0.81 -16.59
C MET A 233 1.88 1.94 -17.62
N GLY A 234 1.82 1.61 -18.90
CA GLY A 234 1.74 2.60 -19.99
C GLY A 234 0.51 3.50 -19.86
N ARG A 235 -0.65 2.90 -19.52
CA ARG A 235 -1.90 3.65 -19.30
C ARG A 235 -1.77 4.62 -18.13
N ALA A 236 -1.14 4.20 -17.03
CA ALA A 236 -0.93 5.04 -15.86
C ALA A 236 -0.04 6.24 -16.18
N LEU A 237 1.08 6.04 -16.86
CA LEU A 237 1.99 7.12 -17.25
C LEU A 237 1.31 8.10 -18.20
N THR A 238 0.64 7.61 -19.24
CA THR A 238 -0.11 8.44 -20.20
C THR A 238 -1.20 9.28 -19.51
N TYR A 239 -1.91 8.68 -18.54
CA TYR A 239 -2.93 9.40 -17.77
C TYR A 239 -2.35 10.56 -16.98
N LEU A 240 -1.23 10.33 -16.25
CA LEU A 240 -0.57 11.37 -15.44
C LEU A 240 0.05 12.46 -16.31
N GLU A 241 0.75 12.09 -17.37
CA GLU A 241 1.37 13.01 -18.31
C GLU A 241 0.34 13.91 -18.99
N GLY A 242 -0.77 13.34 -19.46
CA GLY A 242 -1.89 14.08 -20.07
C GLY A 242 -2.55 15.10 -19.12
N ARG A 243 -2.25 15.03 -17.81
CA ARG A 243 -2.69 16.00 -16.79
C ARG A 243 -1.57 16.91 -16.30
N GLY A 244 -0.41 16.88 -16.97
CA GLY A 244 0.76 17.69 -16.62
C GLY A 244 1.43 17.27 -15.32
N ALA A 245 1.14 16.07 -14.80
CA ALA A 245 1.76 15.53 -13.62
C ALA A 245 3.05 14.78 -14.00
N ALA A 246 4.21 15.27 -13.52
CA ALA A 246 5.47 14.57 -13.74
C ALA A 246 5.48 13.24 -12.98
N ALA A 247 5.69 12.14 -13.70
CA ALA A 247 5.75 10.80 -13.17
C ALA A 247 7.04 10.09 -13.62
N ALA A 248 7.58 9.23 -12.74
CA ALA A 248 8.70 8.36 -13.06
C ALA A 248 8.31 6.89 -12.88
N GLN A 249 8.94 6.00 -13.64
CA GLN A 249 8.73 4.57 -13.53
C GLN A 249 9.91 3.90 -12.83
N ASN A 250 9.63 3.09 -11.79
CA ASN A 250 10.57 2.22 -11.08
C ASN A 250 11.78 2.90 -10.43
N ARG A 251 11.93 4.20 -10.51
CA ARG A 251 13.05 4.95 -9.94
C ARG A 251 12.59 6.22 -9.26
N PRO A 252 13.01 6.42 -8.00
CA PRO A 252 13.87 5.57 -7.16
C PRO A 252 13.12 4.39 -6.47
N TYR A 253 11.82 4.24 -6.68
CA TYR A 253 10.96 3.25 -6.02
C TYR A 253 10.33 2.31 -7.05
N SER A 254 10.76 1.05 -7.05
CA SER A 254 10.24 0.03 -7.99
C SER A 254 9.17 -0.89 -7.38
N GLY A 255 8.74 -0.61 -6.16
CA GLY A 255 7.93 -1.53 -5.38
C GLY A 255 8.75 -2.41 -4.45
N GLY A 256 8.06 -3.12 -3.56
CA GLY A 256 8.65 -3.97 -2.55
C GLY A 256 7.92 -5.30 -2.37
N TYR A 257 7.99 -5.83 -1.15
CA TYR A 257 7.45 -7.15 -0.80
C TYR A 257 5.95 -7.32 -1.10
N VAL A 258 5.15 -6.26 -0.93
CA VAL A 258 3.72 -6.31 -1.27
C VAL A 258 3.54 -6.72 -2.74
N LEU A 259 4.29 -6.12 -3.66
CA LEU A 259 4.24 -6.44 -5.07
C LEU A 259 4.81 -7.83 -5.38
N ASP A 260 5.94 -8.18 -4.74
CA ASP A 260 6.59 -9.48 -4.93
C ASP A 260 5.70 -10.65 -4.46
N ARG A 261 4.93 -10.42 -3.40
CA ARG A 261 4.05 -11.44 -2.79
C ARG A 261 2.72 -11.60 -3.51
N HIS A 262 2.14 -10.50 -3.98
CA HIS A 262 0.75 -10.47 -4.43
C HIS A 262 0.58 -10.24 -5.93
N GLY A 263 1.59 -9.71 -6.61
CA GLY A 263 1.60 -9.57 -8.06
C GLY A 263 1.91 -10.91 -8.74
N ALA A 264 1.01 -11.35 -9.60
CA ALA A 264 1.14 -12.54 -10.44
C ALA A 264 0.41 -12.27 -11.76
N PRO A 265 1.00 -11.46 -12.68
CA PRO A 265 0.34 -11.07 -13.93
C PRO A 265 -0.09 -12.27 -14.78
N GLN A 266 0.69 -13.35 -14.78
CA GLN A 266 0.38 -14.62 -15.46
C GLN A 266 -0.90 -15.29 -14.92
N ASP A 267 -1.33 -14.93 -13.70
CA ASP A 267 -2.55 -15.39 -13.06
C ASP A 267 -3.62 -14.30 -13.03
N SER A 268 -3.50 -13.27 -13.88
CA SER A 268 -4.42 -12.11 -13.95
C SER A 268 -4.54 -11.35 -12.60
N VAL A 269 -3.46 -11.33 -11.80
CA VAL A 269 -3.36 -10.52 -10.59
C VAL A 269 -2.22 -9.52 -10.76
N HIS A 270 -2.56 -8.28 -11.05
CA HIS A 270 -1.59 -7.21 -11.24
C HIS A 270 -1.40 -6.43 -9.94
N ALA A 271 -0.17 -5.95 -9.68
CA ALA A 271 0.15 -5.11 -8.53
C ALA A 271 1.06 -3.94 -8.96
N MET A 272 0.63 -2.72 -8.65
CA MET A 272 1.35 -1.48 -8.93
C MET A 272 1.50 -0.66 -7.65
N GLN A 273 2.71 -0.23 -7.33
CA GLN A 273 2.97 0.74 -6.27
C GLN A 273 2.84 2.16 -6.82
N ILE A 274 2.19 3.04 -6.07
CA ILE A 274 2.11 4.47 -6.37
C ILE A 274 2.69 5.25 -5.20
N GLU A 275 3.81 5.92 -5.42
CA GLU A 275 4.42 6.85 -4.49
C GLU A 275 3.99 8.28 -4.82
N VAL A 276 3.35 8.93 -3.86
CA VAL A 276 2.88 10.33 -3.99
C VAL A 276 3.83 11.27 -3.27
N CYS A 277 4.31 12.30 -3.95
CA CYS A 277 5.13 13.33 -3.33
C CYS A 277 4.37 14.02 -2.19
N ARG A 278 4.90 13.98 -0.96
CA ARG A 278 4.26 14.56 0.24
C ARG A 278 3.96 16.04 0.11
N ALA A 279 4.81 16.81 -0.59
CA ALA A 279 4.62 18.23 -0.80
C ALA A 279 3.40 18.59 -1.65
N THR A 280 2.79 17.63 -2.36
CA THR A 280 1.61 17.86 -3.20
C THR A 280 0.30 17.84 -2.41
N TYR A 281 0.27 17.17 -1.24
CA TYR A 281 -0.97 16.98 -0.49
C TYR A 281 -0.85 17.32 1.01
N LEU A 282 0.37 17.53 1.53
CA LEU A 282 0.61 17.98 2.90
C LEU A 282 0.98 19.47 2.95
N ASP A 283 1.02 19.99 4.15
CA ASP A 283 1.47 21.35 4.45
C ASP A 283 2.99 21.54 4.19
N ARG A 284 3.49 22.76 4.36
CA ARG A 284 4.92 23.08 4.16
C ARG A 284 5.86 22.30 5.09
N HIS A 285 5.38 21.81 6.22
CA HIS A 285 6.16 21.02 7.18
C HIS A 285 6.06 19.52 6.92
N LEU A 286 5.25 19.09 5.95
CA LEU A 286 4.97 17.71 5.58
C LEU A 286 4.37 16.92 6.76
N THR A 287 3.60 17.58 7.62
CA THR A 287 3.01 16.99 8.83
C THR A 287 1.51 16.86 8.75
N GLU A 288 0.80 17.86 8.23
CA GLU A 288 -0.64 17.92 8.20
C GLU A 288 -1.19 18.03 6.77
N PRO A 289 -2.47 17.69 6.55
CA PRO A 289 -3.10 17.84 5.24
C PRO A 289 -3.05 19.27 4.74
N GLY A 290 -2.53 19.45 3.53
CA GLY A 290 -2.43 20.73 2.85
C GLY A 290 -3.59 20.99 1.88
N ALA A 291 -3.62 22.19 1.32
CA ALA A 291 -4.65 22.62 0.36
C ALA A 291 -4.68 21.77 -0.94
N GLY A 292 -3.57 21.10 -1.28
CA GLY A 292 -3.46 20.25 -2.48
C GLY A 292 -4.12 18.88 -2.35
N LEU A 293 -4.46 18.44 -1.12
CA LEU A 293 -5.00 17.09 -0.88
C LEU A 293 -6.23 16.78 -1.75
N PRO A 294 -7.25 17.65 -1.90
CA PRO A 294 -8.41 17.34 -2.73
C PRO A 294 -8.05 17.15 -4.22
N ALA A 295 -7.14 17.95 -4.75
CA ALA A 295 -6.72 17.86 -6.16
C ALA A 295 -5.95 16.56 -6.43
N VAL A 296 -5.04 16.17 -5.53
CA VAL A 296 -4.30 14.91 -5.62
C VAL A 296 -5.24 13.71 -5.47
N ALA A 297 -6.20 13.76 -4.55
CA ALA A 297 -7.21 12.71 -4.38
C ALA A 297 -8.06 12.52 -5.64
N ALA A 298 -8.52 13.61 -6.27
CA ALA A 298 -9.29 13.58 -7.52
C ALA A 298 -8.46 13.00 -8.68
N MET A 299 -7.19 13.39 -8.79
CA MET A 299 -6.27 12.87 -9.81
C MET A 299 -6.07 11.36 -9.64
N LEU A 300 -5.80 10.90 -8.42
CA LEU A 300 -5.63 9.47 -8.14
C LEU A 300 -6.92 8.67 -8.34
N ALA A 301 -8.08 9.23 -7.98
CA ALA A 301 -9.37 8.58 -8.23
C ALA A 301 -9.62 8.40 -9.74
N GLY A 302 -9.28 9.41 -10.55
CA GLY A 302 -9.33 9.30 -12.00
C GLY A 302 -8.36 8.25 -12.55
N LEU A 303 -7.12 8.21 -12.04
CA LEU A 303 -6.13 7.19 -12.41
C LEU A 303 -6.64 5.78 -12.10
N VAL A 304 -7.21 5.56 -10.91
CA VAL A 304 -7.74 4.26 -10.50
C VAL A 304 -8.93 3.83 -11.36
N ARG A 305 -9.78 4.76 -11.80
CA ARG A 305 -10.87 4.46 -12.77
C ARG A 305 -10.31 3.99 -14.11
N GLU A 306 -9.33 4.70 -14.66
CA GLU A 306 -8.68 4.34 -15.93
C GLU A 306 -8.02 2.96 -15.83
N LEU A 307 -7.23 2.72 -14.78
CA LEU A 307 -6.55 1.44 -14.59
C LEU A 307 -7.52 0.29 -14.34
N GLY A 308 -8.59 0.53 -13.59
CA GLY A 308 -9.61 -0.49 -13.34
C GLY A 308 -10.39 -0.84 -14.60
N ALA A 309 -10.69 0.13 -15.46
CA ALA A 309 -11.32 -0.11 -16.76
C ALA A 309 -10.40 -0.89 -17.70
N GLU A 310 -9.11 -0.50 -17.79
CA GLU A 310 -8.12 -1.18 -18.60
C GLU A 310 -7.89 -2.64 -18.13
N ALA A 311 -7.79 -2.87 -16.80
CA ALA A 311 -7.67 -4.21 -16.25
C ALA A 311 -8.87 -5.10 -16.60
N ALA A 312 -10.09 -4.56 -16.56
CA ALA A 312 -11.28 -5.30 -16.96
C ALA A 312 -11.28 -5.66 -18.46
N LEU A 313 -10.69 -4.81 -19.32
CA LEU A 313 -10.55 -5.10 -20.76
C LEU A 313 -9.53 -6.22 -21.02
N LEU A 314 -8.42 -6.27 -20.27
CA LEU A 314 -7.43 -7.35 -20.38
C LEU A 314 -8.07 -8.71 -20.11
N ALA A 315 -8.90 -8.82 -19.06
CA ALA A 315 -9.62 -10.07 -18.77
C ALA A 315 -10.57 -10.52 -19.90
N GLY A 316 -11.26 -9.57 -20.53
CA GLY A 316 -12.19 -9.87 -21.65
C GLY A 316 -11.47 -10.29 -22.93
N GLY A 317 -10.23 -9.81 -23.15
CA GLY A 317 -9.41 -10.17 -24.32
C GLY A 317 -8.86 -11.59 -24.25
N GLU A 318 -8.47 -12.06 -23.07
CA GLU A 318 -7.99 -13.43 -22.86
C GLU A 318 -9.09 -14.48 -23.06
N ASP A 319 -10.31 -14.20 -22.63
CA ASP A 319 -11.46 -15.12 -22.79
C ASP A 319 -11.86 -15.32 -24.28
N ASN A 320 -11.73 -14.26 -25.10
CA ASN A 320 -11.94 -14.33 -26.54
C ASN A 320 -10.81 -15.09 -27.27
N GLY A 321 -9.54 -14.91 -26.85
CA GLY A 321 -8.40 -15.61 -27.43
C GLY A 321 -8.43 -17.14 -27.18
N MET A 322 -8.85 -17.54 -25.96
CA MET A 322 -8.99 -18.98 -25.64
C MET A 322 -10.14 -19.65 -26.37
N ARG A 323 -11.25 -18.95 -26.63
CA ARG A 323 -12.37 -19.49 -27.43
C ARG A 323 -12.03 -19.66 -28.90
N GLN A 324 -11.25 -18.75 -29.48
CA GLN A 324 -10.77 -18.87 -30.86
C GLN A 324 -9.69 -19.93 -31.07
N ALA A 325 -8.91 -20.27 -30.03
CA ALA A 325 -7.89 -21.32 -30.10
C ALA A 325 -8.46 -22.73 -29.86
N ALA A 326 -9.70 -22.84 -29.40
CA ALA A 326 -10.42 -24.11 -29.15
C ALA A 326 -11.39 -24.52 -30.28
N GLU A 327 -11.57 -23.67 -31.32
CA GLU A 327 -12.25 -23.95 -32.58
C GLU A 327 -11.24 -24.31 -33.69
#